data_18a108b93dbac9f84a1e5358fffeab9c
#
_entry.id   18a108b93dbac9f84a1e5358fffeab9c
#
_cell.length_a   1.000
_cell.length_b   1.000
_cell.length_c   1.000
_cell.angle_alpha   90.00
_cell.angle_beta   90.00
_cell.angle_gamma   90.00
#
_symmetry.space_group_name_H-M   'P 1'
#
loop_
_entity.id
_entity.type
_entity.pdbx_description
1 polymer ?
#
loop_
_entity_poly.entity_id
_entity_poly.type
_entity_poly.pdbx_seq_one_letter_code
_entity_poly.pdbx_strand_id
1 'polypeptide(L)'
;MLGLFLVLQAQSAKPPADATGSADAYRQTAFVLGEELEAILRGLNLEGEAAQHAAEPKRRTQKMVSAMGLWSRAWLTRLEALHALQWGNYAAAVTMVRAAADYQASMLCLLRTGSEEWDAWLASVGIAIAAEDHATEFRLHAFRAAEVLAAHEVLGRIYRMSTDFSLSHFGSTMLFAGSGSAPDHLEMTFGDRDFHFGLAQIHAGWLLELGSAQMEALAEHESVFGDDGAGARSDWSLAAGKLVLSPDRCRVEAFEKEGERRYLVSNWRREPRSAPKRVLL
;
A
#
# COMPACT_ATOMS: atom_id res chain seq x y z
N MET A 1 -9.50 23.16 -25.78
CA MET A 1 -8.28 22.53 -25.20
C MET A 1 -8.63 21.07 -25.02
N LEU A 2 -8.21 20.20 -25.94
CA LEU A 2 -8.32 18.75 -25.81
C LEU A 2 -7.35 18.35 -24.69
N GLY A 3 -7.87 18.06 -23.49
CA GLY A 3 -7.08 17.45 -22.45
C GLY A 3 -6.61 16.08 -22.96
N LEU A 4 -5.31 15.90 -23.12
CA LEU A 4 -4.74 14.57 -23.24
C LEU A 4 -5.08 13.83 -21.92
N PHE A 5 -6.07 12.97 -21.96
CA PHE A 5 -6.28 11.99 -20.91
C PHE A 5 -5.12 11.00 -21.00
N LEU A 6 -4.13 11.19 -20.15
CA LEU A 6 -3.10 10.19 -19.94
C LEU A 6 -3.81 8.94 -19.44
N VAL A 7 -3.80 7.89 -20.22
CA VAL A 7 -4.19 6.56 -19.76
C VAL A 7 -3.17 6.15 -18.70
N LEU A 8 -3.57 6.23 -17.43
CA LEU A 8 -2.74 5.79 -16.31
C LEU A 8 -2.67 4.27 -16.34
N GLN A 9 -1.58 3.74 -16.87
CA GLN A 9 -1.33 2.30 -16.91
C GLN A 9 -0.21 1.95 -15.94
N ALA A 10 -0.52 1.13 -14.94
CA ALA A 10 0.47 0.56 -14.05
C ALA A 10 1.31 -0.48 -14.80
N GLN A 11 2.62 -0.35 -14.69
CA GLN A 11 3.57 -1.26 -15.32
C GLN A 11 4.69 -1.61 -14.34
N SER A 12 5.26 -2.79 -14.51
CA SER A 12 6.48 -3.17 -13.83
C SER A 12 7.66 -2.33 -14.36
N ALA A 13 8.47 -1.77 -13.46
CA ALA A 13 9.63 -0.97 -13.81
C ALA A 13 10.92 -1.74 -13.51
N LYS A 14 11.83 -1.82 -14.50
CA LYS A 14 13.16 -2.35 -14.26
C LYS A 14 13.97 -1.41 -13.37
N PRO A 15 14.81 -1.94 -12.46
CA PRO A 15 15.69 -1.09 -11.68
C PRO A 15 16.71 -0.37 -12.58
N PRO A 16 17.22 0.79 -12.15
CA PRO A 16 18.33 1.45 -12.80
C PRO A 16 19.54 0.51 -12.92
N ALA A 17 20.34 0.66 -13.97
CA ALA A 17 21.46 -0.22 -14.26
C ALA A 17 22.57 -0.22 -13.18
N ASP A 18 22.67 0.87 -12.44
CA ASP A 18 23.62 1.08 -11.34
C ASP A 18 23.09 0.66 -9.95
N ALA A 19 21.85 0.19 -9.87
CA ALA A 19 21.27 -0.29 -8.63
C ALA A 19 21.78 -1.68 -8.28
N THR A 20 22.85 -1.76 -7.49
CA THR A 20 23.49 -3.02 -7.06
C THR A 20 22.49 -3.95 -6.37
N GLY A 21 22.45 -5.22 -6.76
CA GLY A 21 21.55 -6.25 -6.23
C GLY A 21 20.11 -6.21 -6.78
N SER A 22 19.60 -5.03 -7.12
CA SER A 22 18.20 -4.85 -7.51
C SER A 22 17.83 -5.55 -8.82
N ALA A 23 18.77 -5.73 -9.76
CA ALA A 23 18.50 -6.44 -11.00
C ALA A 23 18.25 -7.94 -10.78
N ASP A 24 18.94 -8.54 -9.83
CA ASP A 24 18.73 -9.94 -9.44
C ASP A 24 17.44 -10.11 -8.64
N ALA A 25 17.18 -9.21 -7.68
CA ALA A 25 15.93 -9.18 -6.94
C ALA A 25 14.73 -9.05 -7.87
N TYR A 26 14.81 -8.16 -8.88
CA TYR A 26 13.76 -7.97 -9.89
C TYR A 26 13.45 -9.25 -10.64
N ARG A 27 14.51 -9.95 -11.14
CA ARG A 27 14.34 -11.21 -11.88
C ARG A 27 13.75 -12.31 -11.01
N GLN A 28 14.26 -12.45 -9.78
CA GLN A 28 13.77 -13.46 -8.83
C GLN A 28 12.34 -13.20 -8.43
N THR A 29 11.98 -11.95 -8.12
CA THR A 29 10.62 -11.57 -7.78
C THR A 29 9.66 -11.86 -8.94
N ALA A 30 10.02 -11.50 -10.16
CA ALA A 30 9.22 -11.76 -11.35
C ALA A 30 9.02 -13.27 -11.61
N PHE A 31 10.05 -14.08 -11.37
CA PHE A 31 9.97 -15.53 -11.55
C PHE A 31 9.15 -16.22 -10.45
N VAL A 32 9.31 -15.81 -9.19
CA VAL A 32 8.73 -16.51 -8.03
C VAL A 32 7.32 -16.02 -7.70
N LEU A 33 7.05 -14.73 -7.88
CA LEU A 33 5.78 -14.08 -7.55
C LEU A 33 5.04 -13.55 -8.80
N GLY A 34 5.23 -14.19 -9.95
CA GLY A 34 4.66 -13.71 -11.21
C GLY A 34 3.14 -13.50 -11.16
N GLU A 35 2.40 -14.44 -10.58
CA GLU A 35 0.94 -14.36 -10.45
C GLU A 35 0.50 -13.21 -9.54
N GLU A 36 1.17 -13.02 -8.40
CA GLU A 36 0.89 -11.91 -7.49
C GLU A 36 1.19 -10.54 -8.14
N LEU A 37 2.32 -10.44 -8.85
CA LEU A 37 2.70 -9.20 -9.53
C LEU A 37 1.69 -8.86 -10.64
N GLU A 38 1.27 -9.84 -11.42
CA GLU A 38 0.26 -9.66 -12.45
C GLU A 38 -1.09 -9.23 -11.84
N ALA A 39 -1.50 -9.87 -10.75
CA ALA A 39 -2.71 -9.52 -10.03
C ALA A 39 -2.66 -8.09 -9.47
N ILE A 40 -1.53 -7.66 -8.85
CA ILE A 40 -1.36 -6.30 -8.34
C ILE A 40 -1.44 -5.28 -9.49
N LEU A 41 -0.73 -5.50 -10.59
CA LEU A 41 -0.75 -4.61 -11.77
C LEU A 41 -2.14 -4.52 -12.38
N ARG A 42 -2.83 -5.66 -12.52
CA ARG A 42 -4.21 -5.69 -13.02
C ARG A 42 -5.16 -4.90 -12.13
N GLY A 43 -5.05 -5.04 -10.80
CA GLY A 43 -5.84 -4.27 -9.85
C GLY A 43 -5.62 -2.77 -10.00
N LEU A 44 -4.35 -2.33 -10.05
CA LEU A 44 -4.00 -0.93 -10.27
C LEU A 44 -4.54 -0.41 -11.62
N ASN A 45 -4.53 -1.21 -12.67
CA ASN A 45 -5.06 -0.82 -13.97
C ASN A 45 -6.60 -0.67 -13.95
N LEU A 46 -7.32 -1.60 -13.31
CA LEU A 46 -8.77 -1.47 -13.12
C LEU A 46 -9.15 -0.22 -12.33
N GLU A 47 -8.34 0.16 -11.34
CA GLU A 47 -8.53 1.43 -10.62
C GLU A 47 -8.25 2.64 -11.52
N GLY A 48 -7.22 2.59 -12.35
CA GLY A 48 -6.91 3.63 -13.33
C GLY A 48 -8.06 3.87 -14.32
N GLU A 49 -8.68 2.79 -14.80
CA GLU A 49 -9.87 2.83 -15.65
C GLU A 49 -11.06 3.47 -14.92
N ALA A 50 -11.35 3.03 -13.69
CA ALA A 50 -12.41 3.61 -12.88
C ALA A 50 -12.16 5.11 -12.59
N ALA A 51 -10.92 5.50 -12.33
CA ALA A 51 -10.56 6.90 -12.11
C ALA A 51 -10.78 7.78 -13.35
N GLN A 52 -10.59 7.26 -14.56
CA GLN A 52 -10.87 7.98 -15.80
C GLN A 52 -12.37 8.26 -15.94
N HIS A 53 -13.23 7.29 -15.69
CA HIS A 53 -14.69 7.47 -15.74
C HIS A 53 -15.18 8.42 -14.64
N ALA A 54 -14.66 8.31 -13.42
CA ALA A 54 -14.95 9.22 -12.33
C ALA A 54 -14.51 10.68 -12.59
N ALA A 55 -13.60 10.89 -13.56
CA ALA A 55 -13.08 12.22 -13.90
C ALA A 55 -14.03 13.09 -14.74
N GLU A 56 -15.06 12.53 -15.35
CA GLU A 56 -15.95 13.22 -16.31
C GLU A 56 -16.91 14.30 -15.74
N PRO A 57 -17.41 14.25 -14.48
CA PRO A 57 -18.33 15.28 -13.98
C PRO A 57 -17.70 16.67 -13.97
N LYS A 58 -18.37 17.64 -14.59
CA LYS A 58 -17.89 19.04 -14.73
C LYS A 58 -17.90 19.84 -13.42
N ARG A 59 -18.65 19.42 -12.41
CA ARG A 59 -18.76 20.12 -11.11
C ARG A 59 -18.45 19.15 -9.98
N ARG A 60 -17.45 19.48 -9.17
CA ARG A 60 -17.03 18.70 -8.02
C ARG A 60 -17.03 19.53 -6.76
N THR A 61 -17.49 18.94 -5.69
CA THR A 61 -17.34 19.53 -4.35
C THR A 61 -15.87 19.46 -3.92
N GLN A 62 -15.46 20.30 -2.99
CA GLN A 62 -14.15 20.28 -2.37
C GLN A 62 -13.85 18.89 -1.77
N LYS A 63 -14.86 18.30 -1.10
CA LYS A 63 -14.80 16.95 -0.54
C LYS A 63 -14.44 15.90 -1.62
N MET A 64 -15.12 15.95 -2.76
CA MET A 64 -14.89 15.05 -3.87
C MET A 64 -13.48 15.18 -4.45
N VAL A 65 -13.03 16.43 -4.68
CA VAL A 65 -11.68 16.69 -5.18
C VAL A 65 -10.62 16.18 -4.21
N SER A 66 -10.83 16.36 -2.91
CA SER A 66 -9.93 15.85 -1.88
C SER A 66 -9.90 14.32 -1.84
N ALA A 67 -11.06 13.66 -1.92
CA ALA A 67 -11.15 12.20 -1.97
C ALA A 67 -10.42 11.63 -3.20
N MET A 68 -10.65 12.23 -4.39
CA MET A 68 -9.95 11.84 -5.62
C MET A 68 -8.43 12.06 -5.53
N GLY A 69 -7.99 13.15 -4.91
CA GLY A 69 -6.58 13.43 -4.68
C GLY A 69 -5.92 12.40 -3.76
N LEU A 70 -6.60 11.99 -2.69
CA LEU A 70 -6.13 10.94 -1.77
C LEU A 70 -6.11 9.57 -2.44
N TRP A 71 -7.12 9.25 -3.25
CA TRP A 71 -7.11 8.03 -4.06
C TRP A 71 -5.93 7.99 -5.04
N SER A 72 -5.71 9.08 -5.76
CA SER A 72 -4.55 9.20 -6.66
C SER A 72 -3.22 8.98 -5.92
N ARG A 73 -3.07 9.57 -4.72
CA ARG A 73 -1.87 9.36 -3.88
C ARG A 73 -1.75 7.91 -3.43
N ALA A 74 -2.85 7.28 -3.00
CA ALA A 74 -2.85 5.86 -2.61
C ALA A 74 -2.44 4.95 -3.78
N TRP A 75 -2.98 5.21 -4.97
CA TRP A 75 -2.65 4.47 -6.19
C TRP A 75 -1.17 4.60 -6.56
N LEU A 76 -0.65 5.83 -6.65
CA LEU A 76 0.77 6.07 -6.94
C LEU A 76 1.68 5.44 -5.89
N THR A 77 1.34 5.57 -4.62
CA THR A 77 2.16 5.02 -3.53
C THR A 77 2.20 3.50 -3.56
N ARG A 78 1.09 2.83 -3.94
CA ARG A 78 1.08 1.37 -4.13
C ARG A 78 1.88 0.92 -5.35
N LEU A 79 1.85 1.68 -6.43
CA LEU A 79 2.69 1.41 -7.60
C LEU A 79 4.17 1.51 -7.24
N GLU A 80 4.57 2.56 -6.53
CA GLU A 80 5.97 2.71 -6.09
C GLU A 80 6.38 1.68 -5.03
N ALA A 81 5.45 1.25 -4.17
CA ALA A 81 5.69 0.13 -3.26
C ALA A 81 5.93 -1.18 -4.00
N LEU A 82 5.22 -1.42 -5.11
CA LEU A 82 5.44 -2.56 -6.00
C LEU A 82 6.83 -2.50 -6.64
N HIS A 83 7.25 -1.34 -7.15
CA HIS A 83 8.60 -1.17 -7.70
C HIS A 83 9.67 -1.41 -6.64
N ALA A 84 9.52 -0.83 -5.46
CA ALA A 84 10.45 -1.03 -4.34
C ALA A 84 10.55 -2.51 -3.93
N LEU A 85 9.41 -3.22 -3.86
CA LEU A 85 9.34 -4.66 -3.63
C LEU A 85 10.12 -5.43 -4.69
N GLN A 86 9.86 -5.16 -5.97
CA GLN A 86 10.52 -5.83 -7.07
C GLN A 86 12.04 -5.61 -7.08
N TRP A 87 12.50 -4.46 -6.58
CA TRP A 87 13.91 -4.10 -6.52
C TRP A 87 14.61 -4.55 -5.22
N GLY A 88 13.94 -5.34 -4.39
CA GLY A 88 14.49 -5.79 -3.10
C GLY A 88 14.57 -4.69 -2.03
N ASN A 89 13.97 -3.52 -2.25
CA ASN A 89 13.97 -2.41 -1.29
C ASN A 89 12.76 -2.51 -0.35
N TYR A 90 12.75 -3.52 0.51
CA TYR A 90 11.62 -3.81 1.39
C TYR A 90 11.38 -2.73 2.45
N ALA A 91 12.44 -2.05 2.91
CA ALA A 91 12.31 -0.94 3.86
C ALA A 91 11.55 0.25 3.27
N ALA A 92 11.77 0.57 1.99
CA ALA A 92 10.96 1.56 1.29
C ALA A 92 9.55 1.04 1.03
N ALA A 93 9.40 -0.21 0.60
CA ALA A 93 8.10 -0.81 0.30
C ALA A 93 7.16 -0.77 1.52
N VAL A 94 7.63 -1.13 2.73
CA VAL A 94 6.79 -1.10 3.94
C VAL A 94 6.34 0.32 4.29
N THR A 95 7.21 1.31 4.12
CA THR A 95 6.87 2.72 4.38
C THR A 95 5.79 3.21 3.41
N MET A 96 5.89 2.83 2.13
CA MET A 96 4.89 3.16 1.11
C MET A 96 3.57 2.43 1.34
N VAL A 97 3.59 1.16 1.75
CA VAL A 97 2.37 0.41 2.12
C VAL A 97 1.64 1.11 3.27
N ARG A 98 2.36 1.56 4.30
CA ARG A 98 1.79 2.33 5.40
C ARG A 98 1.12 3.62 4.91
N ALA A 99 1.81 4.39 4.06
CA ALA A 99 1.28 5.63 3.51
C ALA A 99 0.05 5.38 2.62
N ALA A 100 0.04 4.30 1.83
CA ALA A 100 -1.10 3.93 1.01
C ALA A 100 -2.34 3.60 1.85
N ALA A 101 -2.18 2.83 2.94
CA ALA A 101 -3.27 2.52 3.87
C ALA A 101 -3.85 3.79 4.52
N ASP A 102 -2.99 4.75 4.90
CA ASP A 102 -3.40 6.04 5.46
C ASP A 102 -4.20 6.88 4.45
N TYR A 103 -3.74 6.97 3.19
CA TYR A 103 -4.46 7.70 2.14
C TYR A 103 -5.80 7.05 1.79
N GLN A 104 -5.89 5.72 1.75
CA GLN A 104 -7.16 5.02 1.52
C GLN A 104 -8.15 5.25 2.66
N ALA A 105 -7.69 5.14 3.91
CA ALA A 105 -8.52 5.41 5.07
C ALA A 105 -9.02 6.85 5.09
N SER A 106 -8.15 7.81 4.75
CA SER A 106 -8.51 9.23 4.65
C SER A 106 -9.52 9.48 3.54
N MET A 107 -9.37 8.85 2.38
CA MET A 107 -10.35 8.91 1.29
C MET A 107 -11.71 8.38 1.75
N LEU A 108 -11.77 7.22 2.37
CA LEU A 108 -13.01 6.63 2.89
C LEU A 108 -13.69 7.52 3.93
N CYS A 109 -12.91 8.15 4.82
CA CYS A 109 -13.45 9.11 5.78
C CYS A 109 -14.12 10.30 5.08
N LEU A 110 -13.53 10.82 3.99
CA LEU A 110 -14.12 11.90 3.20
C LEU A 110 -15.41 11.49 2.47
N LEU A 111 -15.51 10.23 2.07
CA LEU A 111 -16.69 9.71 1.36
C LEU A 111 -17.88 9.47 2.30
N ARG A 112 -17.63 9.23 3.59
CA ARG A 112 -18.70 9.07 4.59
C ARG A 112 -19.45 10.39 4.77
N THR A 113 -20.76 10.30 4.99
CA THR A 113 -21.58 11.44 5.37
C THR A 113 -21.46 11.69 6.88
N GLY A 114 -21.31 12.98 7.27
CA GLY A 114 -21.30 13.37 8.70
C GLY A 114 -20.02 12.98 9.45
N SER A 115 -18.89 12.93 8.78
CA SER A 115 -17.59 12.68 9.43
C SER A 115 -17.14 13.91 10.23
N GLU A 116 -17.14 13.82 11.55
CA GLU A 116 -16.64 14.87 12.44
C GLU A 116 -15.14 15.13 12.23
N GLU A 117 -14.36 14.09 11.94
CA GLU A 117 -12.94 14.22 11.61
C GLU A 117 -12.71 15.11 10.39
N TRP A 118 -13.54 14.96 9.35
CA TRP A 118 -13.44 15.79 8.15
C TRP A 118 -13.79 17.26 8.45
N ASP A 119 -14.89 17.51 9.14
CA ASP A 119 -15.33 18.85 9.45
C ASP A 119 -14.32 19.59 10.33
N ALA A 120 -13.74 18.92 11.32
CA ALA A 120 -12.68 19.45 12.16
C ALA A 120 -11.40 19.75 11.37
N TRP A 121 -11.01 18.84 10.48
CA TRP A 121 -9.84 19.04 9.62
C TRP A 121 -10.04 20.22 8.66
N LEU A 122 -11.21 20.29 8.00
CA LEU A 122 -11.54 21.37 7.07
C LEU A 122 -11.57 22.73 7.77
N ALA A 123 -12.09 22.79 9.01
CA ALA A 123 -12.08 24.00 9.81
C ALA A 123 -10.66 24.47 10.20
N SER A 124 -9.71 23.56 10.27
CA SER A 124 -8.31 23.85 10.61
C SER A 124 -7.44 24.22 9.40
N VAL A 125 -7.92 23.92 8.18
CA VAL A 125 -7.20 24.17 6.93
C VAL A 125 -7.62 25.51 6.35
N GLY A 126 -6.65 26.37 6.02
CA GLY A 126 -6.90 27.64 5.33
C GLY A 126 -6.16 27.67 4.01
N ILE A 127 -6.84 28.17 2.99
CA ILE A 127 -6.21 28.60 1.74
C ILE A 127 -6.33 30.12 1.72
N ALA A 128 -5.22 30.82 1.79
CA ALA A 128 -5.17 32.27 1.67
C ALA A 128 -4.49 32.64 0.36
N ILE A 129 -5.08 33.59 -0.36
CA ILE A 129 -4.48 34.18 -1.56
C ILE A 129 -4.03 35.58 -1.14
N ALA A 130 -2.72 35.82 -1.10
CA ALA A 130 -2.17 37.14 -0.88
C ALA A 130 -2.37 37.99 -2.12
N ALA A 131 -3.18 39.03 -2.01
CA ALA A 131 -3.54 39.89 -3.15
C ALA A 131 -2.35 40.68 -3.71
N GLU A 132 -1.37 41.03 -2.88
CA GLU A 132 -0.25 41.89 -3.26
C GLU A 132 0.88 41.10 -3.97
N ASP A 133 1.12 39.85 -3.60
CA ASP A 133 2.23 39.05 -4.10
C ASP A 133 1.81 37.90 -5.01
N HIS A 134 0.53 37.74 -5.30
CA HIS A 134 -0.03 36.58 -6.03
C HIS A 134 0.39 35.22 -5.43
N ALA A 135 0.76 35.19 -4.15
CA ALA A 135 1.11 33.97 -3.43
C ALA A 135 -0.15 33.28 -2.89
N THR A 136 -0.17 31.96 -2.97
CA THR A 136 -1.18 31.14 -2.32
C THR A 136 -0.58 30.45 -1.12
N GLU A 137 -1.14 30.67 0.06
CA GLU A 137 -0.73 30.02 1.29
C GLU A 137 -1.61 28.78 1.53
N PHE A 138 -0.99 27.61 1.71
CA PHE A 138 -1.65 26.39 2.16
C PHE A 138 -1.19 26.06 3.58
N ARG A 139 -2.16 25.90 4.48
CA ARG A 139 -1.85 25.39 5.81
C ARG A 139 -1.71 23.89 5.78
N LEU A 140 -0.55 23.38 6.21
CA LEU A 140 -0.29 21.95 6.31
C LEU A 140 -0.83 21.43 7.65
N HIS A 141 -1.94 20.71 7.59
CA HIS A 141 -2.51 20.02 8.74
C HIS A 141 -2.73 18.56 8.40
N ALA A 142 -2.11 17.66 9.18
CA ALA A 142 -2.22 16.22 8.93
C ALA A 142 -3.64 15.74 9.25
N PHE A 143 -4.32 15.19 8.26
CA PHE A 143 -5.56 14.46 8.47
C PHE A 143 -5.23 13.01 8.81
N ARG A 144 -5.82 12.52 9.89
CA ARG A 144 -5.67 11.12 10.31
C ARG A 144 -7.05 10.51 10.39
N ALA A 145 -7.34 9.56 9.55
CA ALA A 145 -8.62 8.85 9.51
C ALA A 145 -8.71 7.80 10.64
N ALA A 146 -8.58 8.22 11.88
CA ALA A 146 -8.48 7.35 13.04
C ALA A 146 -9.71 6.45 13.19
N GLU A 147 -10.92 6.99 12.96
CA GLU A 147 -12.17 6.24 13.02
C GLU A 147 -12.22 5.14 11.94
N VAL A 148 -11.80 5.46 10.71
CA VAL A 148 -11.77 4.47 9.63
C VAL A 148 -10.73 3.40 9.91
N LEU A 149 -9.52 3.79 10.35
CA LEU A 149 -8.45 2.84 10.70
C LEU A 149 -8.81 1.96 11.90
N ALA A 150 -9.67 2.44 12.81
CA ALA A 150 -10.18 1.65 13.92
C ALA A 150 -11.27 0.66 13.48
N ALA A 151 -12.15 1.05 12.55
CA ALA A 151 -13.32 0.28 12.15
C ALA A 151 -13.06 -0.65 10.97
N HIS A 152 -12.20 -0.28 10.02
CA HIS A 152 -11.92 -1.07 8.82
C HIS A 152 -10.82 -2.09 9.09
N GLU A 153 -11.17 -3.36 9.19
CA GLU A 153 -10.28 -4.45 9.61
C GLU A 153 -8.98 -4.49 8.79
N VAL A 154 -9.09 -4.53 7.47
CA VAL A 154 -7.93 -4.67 6.56
C VAL A 154 -7.02 -3.44 6.64
N LEU A 155 -7.57 -2.24 6.45
CA LEU A 155 -6.77 -0.99 6.45
C LEU A 155 -6.14 -0.76 7.82
N GLY A 156 -6.89 -0.95 8.91
CA GLY A 156 -6.37 -0.77 10.26
C GLY A 156 -5.29 -1.79 10.61
N ARG A 157 -5.44 -3.03 10.18
CA ARG A 157 -4.43 -4.08 10.37
C ARG A 157 -3.15 -3.77 9.61
N ILE A 158 -3.25 -3.48 8.30
CA ILE A 158 -2.08 -3.17 7.47
C ILE A 158 -1.38 -1.90 7.96
N TYR A 159 -2.14 -0.85 8.27
CA TYR A 159 -1.58 0.40 8.80
C TYR A 159 -0.76 0.17 10.07
N ARG A 160 -1.31 -0.58 11.04
CA ARG A 160 -0.60 -0.87 12.31
C ARG A 160 0.65 -1.70 12.08
N MET A 161 0.54 -2.82 11.33
CA MET A 161 1.69 -3.68 11.04
C MET A 161 2.79 -2.94 10.28
N SER A 162 2.43 -2.25 9.19
CA SER A 162 3.41 -1.51 8.39
C SER A 162 4.01 -0.32 9.14
N THR A 163 3.28 0.29 10.08
CA THR A 163 3.82 1.31 10.98
C THR A 163 4.90 0.70 11.87
N ASP A 164 4.60 -0.39 12.57
CA ASP A 164 5.54 -1.02 13.49
C ASP A 164 6.78 -1.55 12.74
N PHE A 165 6.60 -2.13 11.55
CA PHE A 165 7.74 -2.58 10.73
C PHE A 165 8.57 -1.44 10.15
N SER A 166 8.00 -0.26 9.92
CA SER A 166 8.71 0.91 9.39
C SER A 166 9.44 1.74 10.46
N LEU A 167 9.16 1.50 11.74
CA LEU A 167 9.83 2.17 12.85
C LEU A 167 11.16 1.49 13.21
N SER A 168 12.01 2.22 13.96
CA SER A 168 13.36 1.81 14.34
C SER A 168 13.35 0.77 15.47
N HIS A 169 12.69 -0.36 15.26
CA HIS A 169 12.72 -1.49 16.19
C HIS A 169 13.86 -2.45 15.84
N PHE A 170 14.51 -3.02 16.88
CA PHE A 170 15.56 -4.01 16.65
C PHE A 170 15.07 -5.20 15.82
N GLY A 171 13.90 -5.76 16.14
CA GLY A 171 13.31 -6.90 15.43
C GLY A 171 13.04 -6.60 13.95
N SER A 172 12.44 -5.45 13.63
CA SER A 172 12.24 -5.06 12.22
C SER A 172 13.55 -4.80 11.49
N THR A 173 14.53 -4.17 12.15
CA THR A 173 15.86 -3.96 11.59
C THR A 173 16.54 -5.27 11.24
N MET A 174 16.50 -6.26 12.14
CA MET A 174 17.06 -7.58 11.89
C MET A 174 16.30 -8.36 10.81
N LEU A 175 14.99 -8.17 10.71
CA LEU A 175 14.19 -8.79 9.66
C LEU A 175 14.58 -8.31 8.26
N PHE A 176 14.90 -7.03 8.11
CA PHE A 176 15.26 -6.41 6.82
C PHE A 176 16.74 -6.52 6.47
N ALA A 177 17.64 -6.40 7.43
CA ALA A 177 19.07 -6.31 7.18
C ALA A 177 19.90 -7.46 7.75
N GLY A 178 19.31 -8.26 8.62
CA GLY A 178 20.00 -9.33 9.35
C GLY A 178 19.61 -10.75 8.92
N SER A 179 19.22 -10.94 7.68
CA SER A 179 18.65 -12.19 7.16
C SER A 179 19.58 -13.42 7.22
N GLY A 180 20.90 -13.21 7.26
CA GLY A 180 21.90 -14.24 7.49
C GLY A 180 22.11 -14.62 8.94
N SER A 181 21.46 -13.92 9.89
CA SER A 181 21.65 -14.16 11.32
C SER A 181 21.15 -15.53 11.78
N ALA A 182 21.88 -16.10 12.72
CA ALA A 182 21.54 -17.34 13.41
C ALA A 182 21.57 -17.11 14.93
N PRO A 183 21.10 -18.07 15.77
CA PRO A 183 21.07 -17.89 17.22
C PRO A 183 22.43 -17.63 17.88
N ASP A 184 23.49 -18.08 17.23
CA ASP A 184 24.87 -17.97 17.72
C ASP A 184 25.66 -16.80 17.10
N HIS A 185 25.13 -16.15 16.06
CA HIS A 185 25.75 -14.98 15.45
C HIS A 185 24.73 -14.05 14.78
N LEU A 186 25.04 -12.77 14.83
CA LEU A 186 24.28 -11.74 14.11
C LEU A 186 25.08 -11.31 12.87
N GLU A 187 24.40 -11.30 11.74
CA GLU A 187 24.93 -10.80 10.48
C GLU A 187 24.07 -9.64 10.00
N MET A 188 24.68 -8.60 9.48
CA MET A 188 23.97 -7.47 8.91
C MET A 188 24.55 -7.11 7.53
N THR A 189 23.68 -7.03 6.55
CA THR A 189 24.02 -6.53 5.21
C THR A 189 23.66 -5.07 5.11
N PHE A 190 24.66 -4.20 4.90
CA PHE A 190 24.44 -2.79 4.67
C PHE A 190 23.89 -2.55 3.27
N GLY A 191 22.74 -1.88 3.18
CA GLY A 191 22.09 -1.59 1.88
C GLY A 191 21.59 -2.84 1.18
N ASP A 192 21.11 -3.84 1.93
CA ASP A 192 20.57 -5.09 1.40
C ASP A 192 19.46 -4.82 0.39
N ARG A 193 19.63 -5.33 -0.81
CA ARG A 193 18.67 -5.33 -1.92
C ARG A 193 18.49 -6.72 -2.53
N ASP A 194 18.89 -7.73 -1.82
CA ASP A 194 18.70 -9.09 -2.28
C ASP A 194 17.23 -9.48 -2.26
N PHE A 195 16.90 -10.50 -3.03
CA PHE A 195 15.58 -11.11 -2.97
C PHE A 195 15.38 -11.86 -1.66
N HIS A 196 14.33 -11.49 -0.91
CA HIS A 196 13.88 -12.14 0.30
C HIS A 196 12.47 -12.67 0.11
N PHE A 197 12.33 -13.96 -0.08
CA PHE A 197 11.05 -14.58 -0.41
C PHE A 197 9.92 -14.24 0.59
N GLY A 198 10.19 -14.36 1.89
CA GLY A 198 9.20 -14.05 2.94
C GLY A 198 8.78 -12.58 2.93
N LEU A 199 9.74 -11.64 2.83
CA LEU A 199 9.43 -10.22 2.74
C LEU A 199 8.63 -9.91 1.47
N ALA A 200 9.04 -10.46 0.33
CA ALA A 200 8.36 -10.27 -0.93
C ALA A 200 6.90 -10.73 -0.85
N GLN A 201 6.63 -11.90 -0.25
CA GLN A 201 5.28 -12.41 -0.05
C GLN A 201 4.45 -11.54 0.89
N ILE A 202 5.02 -11.06 2.00
CA ILE A 202 4.31 -10.17 2.94
C ILE A 202 3.87 -8.90 2.21
N HIS A 203 4.80 -8.21 1.53
CA HIS A 203 4.49 -6.95 0.85
C HIS A 203 3.51 -7.13 -0.31
N ALA A 204 3.68 -8.18 -1.13
CA ALA A 204 2.73 -8.49 -2.20
C ALA A 204 1.32 -8.79 -1.62
N GLY A 205 1.24 -9.48 -0.48
CA GLY A 205 -0.02 -9.70 0.22
C GLY A 205 -0.70 -8.41 0.64
N TRP A 206 0.03 -7.51 1.29
CA TRP A 206 -0.51 -6.21 1.70
C TRP A 206 -0.96 -5.38 0.50
N LEU A 207 -0.24 -5.40 -0.62
CA LEU A 207 -0.64 -4.68 -1.84
C LEU A 207 -1.93 -5.24 -2.44
N LEU A 208 -2.11 -6.57 -2.45
CA LEU A 208 -3.35 -7.23 -2.90
C LEU A 208 -4.53 -6.89 -1.98
N GLU A 209 -4.33 -6.91 -0.66
CA GLU A 209 -5.36 -6.56 0.32
C GLU A 209 -5.76 -5.08 0.26
N LEU A 210 -4.79 -4.17 0.10
CA LEU A 210 -5.08 -2.75 -0.14
C LEU A 210 -5.83 -2.54 -1.45
N GLY A 211 -5.49 -3.29 -2.50
CA GLY A 211 -6.25 -3.30 -3.74
C GLY A 211 -7.69 -3.76 -3.52
N SER A 212 -7.91 -4.85 -2.79
CA SER A 212 -9.25 -5.34 -2.48
C SER A 212 -10.09 -4.32 -1.70
N ALA A 213 -9.50 -3.71 -0.65
CA ALA A 213 -10.17 -2.65 0.10
C ALA A 213 -10.53 -1.44 -0.78
N GLN A 214 -9.69 -1.12 -1.78
CA GLN A 214 -10.01 -0.06 -2.74
C GLN A 214 -11.15 -0.44 -3.68
N MET A 215 -11.20 -1.70 -4.17
CA MET A 215 -12.30 -2.17 -5.01
C MET A 215 -13.63 -2.19 -4.25
N GLU A 216 -13.62 -2.57 -2.97
CA GLU A 216 -14.79 -2.47 -2.08
C GLU A 216 -15.26 -1.02 -1.95
N ALA A 217 -14.34 -0.07 -1.71
CA ALA A 217 -14.65 1.35 -1.62
C ALA A 217 -15.29 1.89 -2.92
N LEU A 218 -14.79 1.47 -4.09
CA LEU A 218 -15.37 1.85 -5.38
C LEU A 218 -16.79 1.31 -5.55
N ALA A 219 -17.04 0.07 -5.12
CA ALA A 219 -18.37 -0.55 -5.18
C ALA A 219 -19.35 0.10 -4.19
N GLU A 220 -18.92 0.40 -2.98
CA GLU A 220 -19.77 1.08 -1.97
C GLU A 220 -20.15 2.52 -2.36
N HIS A 221 -19.35 3.15 -3.20
CA HIS A 221 -19.54 4.55 -3.63
C HIS A 221 -19.73 4.71 -5.14
N GLU A 222 -20.49 3.79 -5.76
CA GLU A 222 -20.79 3.82 -7.22
C GLU A 222 -21.40 5.15 -7.68
N SER A 223 -22.20 5.80 -6.86
CA SER A 223 -22.76 7.13 -7.16
C SER A 223 -21.68 8.20 -7.36
N VAL A 224 -20.47 7.96 -6.86
CA VAL A 224 -19.31 8.86 -6.95
C VAL A 224 -18.36 8.45 -8.07
N PHE A 225 -18.11 7.15 -8.19
CA PHE A 225 -17.06 6.58 -9.05
C PHE A 225 -17.62 5.91 -10.32
N GLY A 226 -18.93 5.71 -10.41
CA GLY A 226 -19.55 4.94 -11.48
C GLY A 226 -19.46 3.42 -11.25
N ASP A 227 -20.24 2.66 -12.00
CA ASP A 227 -20.28 1.20 -11.95
C ASP A 227 -19.53 0.51 -13.12
N ASP A 228 -18.97 1.32 -14.03
CA ASP A 228 -18.20 0.81 -15.16
C ASP A 228 -17.09 -0.14 -14.69
N GLY A 229 -17.11 -1.37 -15.23
CA GLY A 229 -16.13 -2.40 -14.86
C GLY A 229 -16.37 -3.11 -13.52
N ALA A 230 -17.54 -2.96 -12.88
CA ALA A 230 -17.86 -3.60 -11.59
C ALA A 230 -17.64 -5.12 -11.63
N GLY A 231 -18.06 -5.81 -12.70
CA GLY A 231 -17.82 -7.25 -12.88
C GLY A 231 -16.34 -7.62 -12.88
N ALA A 232 -15.53 -6.89 -13.65
CA ALA A 232 -14.08 -7.12 -13.71
C ALA A 232 -13.38 -6.87 -12.37
N ARG A 233 -13.83 -5.85 -11.60
CA ARG A 233 -13.35 -5.57 -10.25
C ARG A 233 -13.71 -6.70 -9.26
N SER A 234 -14.93 -7.21 -9.33
CA SER A 234 -15.38 -8.35 -8.51
C SER A 234 -14.59 -9.61 -8.80
N ASP A 235 -14.40 -9.96 -10.07
CA ASP A 235 -13.61 -11.12 -10.48
C ASP A 235 -12.16 -11.00 -10.03
N TRP A 236 -11.60 -9.80 -10.13
CA TRP A 236 -10.24 -9.52 -9.65
C TRP A 236 -10.14 -9.71 -8.13
N SER A 237 -11.09 -9.18 -7.35
CA SER A 237 -11.09 -9.30 -5.88
C SER A 237 -11.15 -10.76 -5.44
N LEU A 238 -11.94 -11.59 -6.12
CA LEU A 238 -11.98 -13.03 -5.87
C LEU A 238 -10.64 -13.71 -6.15
N ALA A 239 -9.98 -13.35 -7.25
CA ALA A 239 -8.69 -13.91 -7.61
C ALA A 239 -7.59 -13.46 -6.62
N ALA A 240 -7.54 -12.18 -6.27
CA ALA A 240 -6.63 -11.62 -5.29
C ALA A 240 -6.81 -12.29 -3.90
N GLY A 241 -8.04 -12.47 -3.47
CA GLY A 241 -8.36 -13.19 -2.23
C GLY A 241 -7.79 -14.60 -2.18
N LYS A 242 -7.87 -15.37 -3.27
CA LYS A 242 -7.26 -16.71 -3.35
C LYS A 242 -5.75 -16.69 -3.18
N LEU A 243 -5.06 -15.70 -3.78
CA LEU A 243 -3.61 -15.54 -3.62
C LEU A 243 -3.24 -15.19 -2.17
N VAL A 244 -3.97 -14.27 -1.54
CA VAL A 244 -3.74 -13.87 -0.15
C VAL A 244 -4.00 -15.02 0.82
N LEU A 245 -5.02 -15.82 0.58
CA LEU A 245 -5.41 -16.94 1.47
C LEU A 245 -4.61 -18.22 1.25
N SER A 246 -3.68 -18.26 0.30
CA SER A 246 -2.84 -19.44 0.05
C SER A 246 -2.16 -19.93 1.35
N PRO A 247 -2.31 -21.21 1.73
CA PRO A 247 -1.84 -21.73 3.02
C PRO A 247 -0.32 -21.66 3.21
N ASP A 248 0.41 -21.76 2.11
CA ASP A 248 1.88 -21.79 2.12
C ASP A 248 2.53 -20.38 2.14
N ARG A 249 1.69 -19.35 2.12
CA ARG A 249 2.15 -17.97 2.10
C ARG A 249 2.77 -17.55 3.42
N CYS A 250 3.85 -16.78 3.37
CA CYS A 250 4.39 -16.07 4.51
C CYS A 250 3.38 -15.01 5.00
N ARG A 251 3.02 -15.05 6.29
CA ARG A 251 2.02 -14.17 6.89
C ARG A 251 2.54 -13.55 8.17
N VAL A 252 2.03 -12.38 8.47
CA VAL A 252 2.28 -11.69 9.74
C VAL A 252 0.97 -11.63 10.51
N GLU A 253 0.99 -12.12 11.73
CA GLU A 253 -0.14 -12.10 12.66
C GLU A 253 0.26 -11.33 13.92
N ALA A 254 -0.56 -10.35 14.31
CA ALA A 254 -0.35 -9.62 15.54
C ALA A 254 -1.07 -10.34 16.68
N PHE A 255 -0.43 -10.40 17.84
CA PHE A 255 -1.03 -10.88 19.08
C PHE A 255 -0.52 -10.09 20.27
N GLU A 256 -1.25 -10.11 21.37
CA GLU A 256 -0.83 -9.50 22.62
C GLU A 256 -0.25 -10.53 23.57
N LYS A 257 0.89 -10.22 24.16
CA LYS A 257 1.50 -10.99 25.23
C LYS A 257 2.03 -10.05 26.31
N GLU A 258 1.58 -10.24 27.54
CA GLU A 258 2.02 -9.45 28.71
C GLU A 258 1.77 -7.92 28.53
N GLY A 259 0.70 -7.55 27.80
CA GLY A 259 0.37 -6.15 27.50
C GLY A 259 1.18 -5.51 26.38
N GLU A 260 2.07 -6.28 25.75
CA GLU A 260 2.84 -5.84 24.58
C GLU A 260 2.30 -6.45 23.29
N ARG A 261 2.26 -5.65 22.22
CA ARG A 261 1.98 -6.16 20.89
C ARG A 261 3.20 -6.86 20.33
N ARG A 262 3.00 -8.07 19.86
CA ARG A 262 4.02 -8.90 19.23
C ARG A 262 3.53 -9.40 17.89
N TYR A 263 4.45 -9.86 17.05
CA TYR A 263 4.15 -10.38 15.73
C TYR A 263 4.71 -11.78 15.57
N LEU A 264 3.87 -12.68 15.06
CA LEU A 264 4.28 -13.99 14.59
C LEU A 264 4.34 -13.96 13.07
N VAL A 265 5.53 -14.16 12.51
CA VAL A 265 5.71 -14.38 11.08
C VAL A 265 5.72 -15.88 10.83
N SER A 266 4.64 -16.37 10.22
CA SER A 266 4.46 -17.77 9.86
C SER A 266 4.96 -18.04 8.46
N ASN A 267 5.42 -19.25 8.19
CA ASN A 267 5.95 -19.69 6.89
C ASN A 267 7.11 -18.83 6.35
N TRP A 268 7.89 -18.24 7.25
CA TRP A 268 9.05 -17.45 6.88
C TRP A 268 10.10 -18.30 6.15
N ARG A 269 10.55 -17.83 5.01
CA ARG A 269 11.62 -18.44 4.22
C ARG A 269 12.48 -17.34 3.64
N ARG A 270 13.79 -17.48 3.73
CA ARG A 270 14.73 -16.59 3.03
C ARG A 270 14.65 -16.82 1.51
N GLU A 271 14.64 -18.10 1.10
CA GLU A 271 14.55 -18.55 -0.28
C GLU A 271 13.34 -19.46 -0.47
N PRO A 272 12.78 -19.55 -1.69
CA PRO A 272 11.58 -20.35 -1.97
C PRO A 272 11.69 -21.84 -1.55
N ARG A 273 12.89 -22.41 -1.67
CA ARG A 273 13.17 -23.83 -1.37
C ARG A 273 13.57 -24.10 0.08
N SER A 274 13.79 -23.05 0.87
CA SER A 274 14.14 -23.20 2.30
C SER A 274 12.96 -23.76 3.08
N ALA A 275 13.26 -24.52 4.14
CA ALA A 275 12.24 -24.97 5.07
C ALA A 275 11.53 -23.77 5.74
N PRO A 276 10.20 -23.82 5.88
CA PRO A 276 9.47 -22.74 6.52
C PRO A 276 9.82 -22.65 8.01
N LYS A 277 9.99 -21.44 8.50
CA LYS A 277 10.26 -21.12 9.90
C LYS A 277 9.15 -20.27 10.50
N ARG A 278 9.14 -20.14 11.80
CA ARG A 278 8.36 -19.13 12.53
C ARG A 278 9.35 -18.11 13.10
N VAL A 279 9.04 -16.83 12.92
CA VAL A 279 9.81 -15.73 13.50
C VAL A 279 8.89 -14.98 14.45
N LEU A 280 9.35 -14.76 15.68
CA LEU A 280 8.66 -13.98 16.69
C LEU A 280 9.36 -12.62 16.80
N LEU A 281 8.57 -11.53 16.69
CA LEU A 281 9.01 -10.15 16.77
C LEU A 281 8.31 -9.44 17.91
#